data_5fd39bd8c1a32b92123f5d07071ad9ff
#
_entry.id   5fd39bd8c1a32b92123f5d07071ad9ff
#
_cell.length_a   1.000
_cell.length_b   1.000
_cell.length_c   1.000
_cell.angle_alpha   90.00
_cell.angle_beta   90.00
_cell.angle_gamma   90.00
#
_symmetry.space_group_name_H-M   'P 1'
#
loop_
_entity.id
_entity.type
_entity.pdbx_description
1 polymer ?
#
loop_
_entity_poly.entity_id
_entity_poly.type
_entity_poly.pdbx_seq_one_letter_code
_entity_poly.pdbx_strand_id
1 'polypeptide(L)'
;MEFKLLEFAKNEIRTYKVIKNKDYDIRNPDGVKEVFCWDMLIYKKNLKVLTSDINSGLKTLNQLVGKILKTYDLKLGDVIEVDNIDYRVTEILPRLYADFNEFTLEMMDNG
;
A
#
# COMPACT_ATOMS: atom_id res chain seq x y z
N MET A 1 25.34 4.86 -5.45
CA MET A 1 24.53 5.97 -4.88
C MET A 1 23.20 5.42 -4.47
N GLU A 2 22.79 5.70 -3.24
CA GLU A 2 21.51 5.23 -2.72
C GLU A 2 20.48 6.35 -2.76
N PHE A 3 19.29 6.05 -3.30
CA PHE A 3 18.17 6.99 -3.26
C PHE A 3 17.51 6.95 -1.89
N LYS A 4 17.41 8.09 -1.25
CA LYS A 4 16.80 8.20 0.07
C LYS A 4 15.44 8.84 -0.02
N LEU A 5 14.44 8.15 0.50
CA LEU A 5 13.05 8.58 0.43
C LEU A 5 12.85 9.97 1.05
N LEU A 6 13.46 10.23 2.19
CA LEU A 6 13.31 11.50 2.88
C LEU A 6 13.91 12.68 2.14
N GLU A 7 14.84 12.44 1.22
CA GLU A 7 15.46 13.54 0.47
C GLU A 7 14.56 14.10 -0.62
N PHE A 8 13.78 13.24 -1.28
CA PHE A 8 12.95 13.73 -2.38
C PHE A 8 11.46 13.81 -2.07
N ALA A 9 11.00 13.21 -0.98
CA ALA A 9 9.57 13.16 -0.66
C ALA A 9 9.25 13.66 0.75
N LYS A 10 10.15 14.39 1.36
CA LYS A 10 10.04 14.85 2.74
C LYS A 10 8.70 15.53 3.04
N ASN A 11 8.24 16.38 2.14
CA ASN A 11 7.03 17.17 2.37
C ASN A 11 5.75 16.40 2.09
N GLU A 12 5.85 15.22 1.50
CA GLU A 12 4.70 14.41 1.09
C GLU A 12 4.50 13.18 1.94
N ILE A 13 5.45 12.90 2.83
CA ILE A 13 5.36 11.75 3.73
C ILE A 13 4.37 12.06 4.84
N ARG A 14 3.48 11.10 5.11
CA ARG A 14 2.50 11.18 6.18
C ARG A 14 2.53 9.91 6.99
N THR A 15 1.97 9.96 8.18
CA THR A 15 1.84 8.79 9.03
C THR A 15 0.51 8.12 8.76
N TYR A 16 0.55 6.83 8.49
CA TYR A 16 -0.64 6.03 8.20
C TYR A 16 -0.76 4.87 9.18
N LYS A 17 -2.00 4.47 9.42
CA LYS A 17 -2.29 3.34 10.27
C LYS A 17 -2.13 2.05 9.47
N VAL A 18 -1.35 1.12 10.00
CA VAL A 18 -1.08 -0.17 9.36
C VAL A 18 -1.60 -1.26 10.28
N ILE A 19 -2.41 -2.15 9.73
CA ILE A 19 -3.00 -3.25 10.48
C ILE A 19 -2.43 -4.56 9.95
N LYS A 20 -1.83 -5.32 10.84
CA LYS A 20 -1.30 -6.65 10.53
C LYS A 20 -2.13 -7.70 11.22
N ASN A 21 -2.52 -8.73 10.48
CA ASN A 21 -3.15 -9.91 11.06
C ASN A 21 -2.04 -10.89 11.42
N LYS A 22 -1.91 -11.17 12.71
CA LYS A 22 -0.89 -12.05 13.21
C LYS A 22 -1.52 -13.33 13.77
N ASP A 23 -0.91 -14.46 13.43
CA ASP A 23 -1.20 -15.76 14.03
C ASP A 23 -2.66 -16.23 13.94
N TYR A 24 -3.05 -16.56 12.75
CA TYR A 24 -4.26 -17.32 12.54
C TYR A 24 -4.10 -18.69 13.20
N ASP A 25 -4.93 -18.98 14.19
CA ASP A 25 -4.86 -20.17 15.01
C ASP A 25 -6.27 -20.75 15.11
N ILE A 26 -6.36 -22.06 15.35
CA ILE A 26 -7.65 -22.75 15.55
C ILE A 26 -8.41 -22.12 16.72
N ARG A 27 -7.70 -21.68 17.75
CA ARG A 27 -8.31 -21.06 18.93
C ARG A 27 -8.72 -19.61 18.69
N ASN A 28 -8.17 -19.00 17.66
CA ASN A 28 -8.43 -17.61 17.33
C ASN A 28 -8.50 -17.46 15.81
N PRO A 29 -9.61 -17.90 15.20
CA PRO A 29 -9.73 -17.94 13.75
C PRO A 29 -9.64 -16.56 13.09
N ASP A 30 -9.94 -15.49 13.82
CA ASP A 30 -9.82 -14.15 13.30
C ASP A 30 -8.40 -13.57 13.42
N GLY A 31 -7.51 -14.32 14.10
CA GLY A 31 -6.16 -13.87 14.33
C GLY A 31 -6.09 -12.69 15.31
N VAL A 32 -4.88 -12.27 15.61
CA VAL A 32 -4.63 -11.10 16.44
C VAL A 32 -4.26 -9.96 15.52
N LYS A 33 -4.96 -8.84 15.63
CA LYS A 33 -4.66 -7.66 14.84
C LYS A 33 -3.68 -6.78 15.61
N GLU A 34 -2.57 -6.46 14.98
CA GLU A 34 -1.62 -5.48 15.50
C GLU A 34 -1.73 -4.21 14.68
N VAL A 35 -1.75 -3.09 15.36
CA VAL A 35 -1.89 -1.77 14.72
C VAL A 35 -0.62 -0.99 14.92
N PHE A 36 -0.09 -0.46 13.82
CA PHE A 36 1.11 0.37 13.82
C PHE A 36 0.82 1.69 13.15
N CYS A 37 1.61 2.71 13.46
CA CYS A 37 1.57 3.98 12.76
C CYS A 37 2.93 4.19 12.12
N TRP A 38 3.00 4.09 10.80
CA TRP A 38 4.25 4.18 10.05
C TRP A 38 4.21 5.35 9.07
N ASP A 39 5.36 5.97 8.90
CA ASP A 39 5.51 7.06 7.92
C ASP A 39 5.77 6.49 6.55
N MET A 40 5.03 6.98 5.56
CA MET A 40 5.22 6.53 4.19
C MET A 40 4.67 7.56 3.21
N LEU A 41 5.04 7.40 1.95
CA LEU A 41 4.50 8.19 0.86
C LEU A 41 3.44 7.36 0.14
N ILE A 42 2.24 7.91 -0.01
CA ILE A 42 1.17 7.25 -0.78
C ILE A 42 0.63 8.26 -1.78
N TYR A 43 0.49 7.84 -3.03
CA TYR A 43 -0.03 8.70 -4.09
C TYR A 43 -0.89 7.89 -5.04
N LYS A 44 -1.73 8.59 -5.79
CA LYS A 44 -2.60 7.97 -6.78
C LYS A 44 -1.87 7.84 -8.10
N LYS A 45 -1.96 6.66 -8.70
CA LYS A 45 -1.45 6.42 -10.03
C LYS A 45 -2.64 6.18 -10.95
N ASN A 46 -2.80 7.03 -11.96
CA ASN A 46 -3.88 6.89 -12.93
C ASN A 46 -3.42 5.94 -14.03
N LEU A 47 -4.14 4.85 -14.19
CA LEU A 47 -3.90 3.91 -15.27
C LEU A 47 -5.05 3.99 -16.27
N LYS A 48 -4.73 4.22 -17.54
CA LYS A 48 -5.71 4.17 -18.60
C LYS A 48 -5.73 2.76 -19.16
N VAL A 49 -6.86 2.10 -19.04
CA VAL A 49 -7.01 0.73 -19.48
C VAL A 49 -8.08 0.67 -20.57
N LEU A 50 -7.73 0.04 -21.69
CA LEU A 50 -8.71 -0.27 -22.73
C LEU A 50 -9.58 -1.41 -22.23
N THR A 51 -10.88 -1.15 -22.15
CA THR A 51 -11.82 -2.21 -21.81
C THR A 51 -12.24 -2.95 -23.08
N SER A 52 -12.52 -4.23 -22.95
CA SER A 52 -13.03 -5.03 -24.05
C SER A 52 -14.49 -4.74 -24.35
N ASP A 53 -15.12 -3.94 -23.53
CA ASP A 53 -16.52 -3.56 -23.72
C ASP A 53 -16.61 -2.43 -24.75
N ILE A 54 -17.36 -2.67 -25.82
CA ILE A 54 -17.48 -1.74 -26.93
C ILE A 54 -18.02 -0.38 -26.52
N ASN A 55 -18.85 -0.33 -25.49
CA ASN A 55 -19.52 0.90 -25.07
C ASN A 55 -18.75 1.72 -24.05
N SER A 56 -17.69 1.19 -23.48
CA SER A 56 -17.02 1.87 -22.37
C SER A 56 -15.73 2.58 -22.77
N GLY A 57 -15.12 2.23 -23.89
CA GLY A 57 -13.91 2.89 -24.34
C GLY A 57 -12.75 2.77 -23.38
N LEU A 58 -12.08 3.88 -23.11
CA LEU A 58 -10.97 3.94 -22.17
C LEU A 58 -11.50 4.16 -20.75
N LYS A 59 -11.11 3.29 -19.85
CA LYS A 59 -11.42 3.42 -18.44
C LYS A 59 -10.19 3.88 -17.68
N THR A 60 -10.35 4.84 -16.79
CA THR A 60 -9.27 5.27 -15.91
C THR A 60 -9.41 4.55 -14.58
N LEU A 61 -8.41 3.77 -14.24
CA LEU A 61 -8.33 3.12 -12.93
C LEU A 61 -7.44 3.94 -12.01
N ASN A 62 -7.97 4.29 -10.84
CA ASN A 62 -7.20 4.96 -9.81
C ASN A 62 -6.61 3.90 -8.88
N GLN A 63 -5.31 3.80 -8.88
CA GLN A 63 -4.59 2.86 -8.06
C GLN A 63 -3.72 3.62 -7.08
N LEU A 64 -3.72 3.20 -5.83
CA LEU A 64 -2.82 3.76 -4.84
C LEU A 64 -1.52 2.99 -4.85
N VAL A 65 -0.43 3.71 -4.88
CA VAL A 65 0.91 3.17 -4.79
C VAL A 65 1.68 3.97 -3.75
N GLY A 66 2.74 3.39 -3.24
CA GLY A 66 3.49 4.11 -2.22
C GLY A 66 4.93 3.68 -2.13
N LYS A 67 5.66 4.36 -1.26
CA LYS A 67 7.05 4.08 -0.94
C LYS A 67 7.19 4.11 0.58
N ILE A 68 7.83 3.10 1.14
CA ILE A 68 8.04 2.97 2.58
C ILE A 68 9.49 2.58 2.84
N LEU A 69 10.07 3.13 3.89
CA LEU A 69 11.45 2.79 4.25
C LEU A 69 11.58 1.29 4.54
N LYS A 70 12.71 0.73 4.14
CA LYS A 70 12.99 -0.70 4.32
C LYS A 70 13.05 -1.13 5.78
N THR A 71 13.19 -0.18 6.69
CA THR A 71 13.19 -0.47 8.13
C THR A 71 11.83 -0.91 8.65
N TYR A 72 10.76 -0.56 7.94
CA TYR A 72 9.42 -1.01 8.28
C TYR A 72 9.13 -2.36 7.64
N ASP A 73 8.55 -3.26 8.40
CA ASP A 73 8.28 -4.63 7.95
C ASP A 73 6.90 -4.76 7.31
N LEU A 74 6.71 -4.07 6.19
CA LEU A 74 5.47 -4.16 5.43
C LEU A 74 5.43 -5.45 4.62
N LYS A 75 4.32 -6.19 4.71
CA LYS A 75 4.16 -7.48 4.04
C LYS A 75 2.92 -7.48 3.15
N LEU A 76 2.88 -8.41 2.21
CA LEU A 76 1.68 -8.64 1.41
C LEU A 76 0.52 -9.00 2.32
N GLY A 77 -0.64 -8.43 2.03
CA GLY A 77 -1.84 -8.67 2.82
C GLY A 77 -2.02 -7.71 3.98
N ASP A 78 -1.01 -6.92 4.33
CA ASP A 78 -1.18 -5.88 5.34
C ASP A 78 -2.22 -4.87 4.87
N VAL A 79 -2.91 -4.25 5.82
CA VAL A 79 -3.95 -3.27 5.53
C VAL A 79 -3.46 -1.90 5.96
N ILE A 80 -3.60 -0.93 5.07
CA ILE A 80 -3.26 0.48 5.35
C ILE A 80 -4.52 1.31 5.22
N GLU A 81 -4.81 2.10 6.25
CA GLU A 81 -5.95 3.00 6.24
C GLU A 81 -5.54 4.34 5.64
N VAL A 82 -6.21 4.73 4.56
CA VAL A 82 -5.99 6.00 3.86
C VAL A 82 -7.34 6.71 3.76
N ASP A 83 -7.44 7.88 4.36
CA ASP A 83 -8.68 8.68 4.34
C ASP A 83 -9.91 7.87 4.81
N ASN A 84 -9.73 7.10 5.88
CA ASN A 84 -10.79 6.26 6.48
C ASN A 84 -11.25 5.10 5.59
N ILE A 85 -10.46 4.76 4.59
CA ILE A 85 -10.72 3.62 3.71
C ILE A 85 -9.58 2.63 3.87
N ASP A 86 -9.92 1.35 4.01
CA ASP A 86 -8.92 0.30 4.15
C ASP A 86 -8.47 -0.19 2.80
N TYR A 87 -7.15 -0.27 2.64
CA TYR A 87 -6.50 -0.80 1.44
C TYR A 87 -5.60 -1.95 1.82
N ARG A 88 -5.54 -2.96 0.96
CA ARG A 88 -4.66 -4.12 1.15
C ARG A 88 -3.41 -3.96 0.30
N VAL A 89 -2.26 -4.33 0.87
CA VAL A 89 -1.00 -4.38 0.13
C VAL A 89 -1.03 -5.60 -0.78
N THR A 90 -1.05 -5.37 -2.09
CA THR A 90 -1.13 -6.44 -3.08
C THR A 90 0.18 -6.72 -3.78
N GLU A 91 1.13 -5.79 -3.71
CA GLU A 91 2.43 -5.96 -4.34
C GLU A 91 3.48 -5.17 -3.58
N ILE A 92 4.67 -5.74 -3.44
CA ILE A 92 5.81 -5.05 -2.86
C ILE A 92 6.98 -5.24 -3.82
N LEU A 93 7.56 -4.12 -4.25
CA LEU A 93 8.70 -4.11 -5.16
C LEU A 93 9.91 -3.55 -4.42
N PRO A 94 10.88 -4.40 -4.05
CA PRO A 94 12.11 -3.92 -3.46
C PRO A 94 12.91 -3.11 -4.48
N ARG A 95 13.41 -1.96 -4.05
CA ARG A 95 14.26 -1.14 -4.93
C ARG A 95 15.71 -1.33 -4.52
N LEU A 96 16.56 -1.72 -5.49
CA LEU A 96 17.95 -2.07 -5.19
C LEU A 96 18.72 -0.86 -4.80
N TYR A 97 18.80 0.20 -5.25
CA TYR A 97 19.67 1.32 -4.88
C TYR A 97 18.90 2.40 -4.11
N ALA A 98 18.00 1.96 -3.23
CA ALA A 98 17.17 2.88 -2.47
C ALA A 98 16.98 2.36 -1.06
N ASP A 99 16.68 3.26 -0.12
CA ASP A 99 16.38 2.90 1.26
C ASP A 99 14.90 2.59 1.48
N PHE A 100 14.14 2.48 0.41
CA PHE A 100 12.70 2.24 0.46
C PHE A 100 12.29 1.11 -0.49
N ASN A 101 11.13 0.53 -0.21
CA ASN A 101 10.44 -0.37 -1.12
C ASN A 101 9.22 0.34 -1.68
N GLU A 102 8.81 -0.04 -2.89
CA GLU A 102 7.56 0.43 -3.46
C GLU A 102 6.48 -0.60 -3.21
N PHE A 103 5.24 -0.15 -3.07
CA PHE A 103 4.12 -1.05 -2.85
C PHE A 103 2.88 -0.55 -3.57
N THR A 104 1.97 -1.49 -3.82
CA THR A 104 0.70 -1.22 -4.48
C THR A 104 -0.43 -1.56 -3.52
N LEU A 105 -1.46 -0.73 -3.50
CA LEU A 105 -2.61 -0.89 -2.63
C LEU A 105 -3.87 -1.09 -3.47
N GLU A 106 -4.73 -1.96 -2.99
CA GLU A 106 -6.04 -2.20 -3.58
C GLU A 106 -7.10 -1.97 -2.53
N MET A 107 -8.16 -1.23 -2.90
CA MET A 107 -9.25 -0.97 -1.97
C MET A 107 -9.92 -2.28 -1.58
N MET A 108 -10.13 -2.45 -0.28
CA MET A 108 -10.82 -3.61 0.22
C MET A 108 -12.32 -3.43 0.01
N ASP A 109 -12.94 -4.49 -0.52
CA ASP A 109 -14.39 -4.50 -0.66
C ASP A 109 -15.00 -4.95 0.65
N ASN A 110 -15.70 -4.03 1.30
CA ASN A 110 -16.37 -4.29 2.56
C ASN A 110 -17.84 -4.73 2.34
N GLY A 111 -18.12 -5.15 1.13
CA GLY A 111 -19.46 -5.53 0.71
C GLY A 111 -20.06 -6.75 1.37
#